data_4cd8b5a381b4d9ae0f43ff11a8d354e5
#
_entry.id   4cd8b5a381b4d9ae0f43ff11a8d354e5
#
_cell.length_a   1.000
_cell.length_b   1.000
_cell.length_c   1.000
_cell.angle_alpha   90.00
_cell.angle_beta   90.00
_cell.angle_gamma   90.00
#
_symmetry.space_group_name_H-M   'P 1'
#
loop_
_entity.id
_entity.type
_entity.pdbx_description
1 polymer ?
#
loop_
_entity_poly.entity_id
_entity_poly.type
_entity_poly.pdbx_seq_one_letter_code
_entity_poly.pdbx_strand_id
1 'polypeptide(L)'
;MLKRKYLWFILILILAIALSFYFIYNKGRDGGTGKTEEDIEETEEDIVVDEAPVKIEQGVVVGMKEGKKEWEIEADKISLAEDRKKTIFEKIKKVVIFKDNEPNLNIQLNKCIADMGSKSMELVGEVVIETKEGDILRGNRFFWDSKEETLTSLEPVEIMVKDNKITADELYTDAELNNLELTGNVKVTFKIH
;
A
#
# COMPACT_ATOMS: atom_id res chain seq x y z
N MET A 1 -21.44 -23.35 50.34
CA MET A 1 -20.14 -23.43 51.06
C MET A 1 -19.02 -23.68 50.07
N LEU A 2 -18.38 -22.63 49.57
CA LEU A 2 -17.22 -22.77 48.70
C LEU A 2 -16.07 -23.32 49.55
N LYS A 3 -15.57 -24.51 49.21
CA LYS A 3 -14.58 -25.24 50.00
C LYS A 3 -13.31 -24.38 50.06
N ARG A 4 -12.83 -24.15 51.28
CA ARG A 4 -11.66 -23.36 51.69
C ARG A 4 -10.38 -23.63 50.84
N LYS A 5 -10.34 -24.75 50.12
CA LYS A 5 -9.27 -25.15 49.21
C LYS A 5 -9.22 -24.31 47.93
N TYR A 6 -10.37 -23.87 47.38
CA TYR A 6 -10.43 -23.04 46.15
C TYR A 6 -10.01 -21.59 46.40
N LEU A 7 -10.24 -21.10 47.63
CA LEU A 7 -9.81 -19.74 47.98
C LEU A 7 -8.28 -19.62 47.93
N TRP A 8 -7.57 -20.68 48.30
CA TRP A 8 -6.11 -20.72 48.31
C TRP A 8 -5.54 -20.77 46.89
N PHE A 9 -6.18 -21.50 45.96
CA PHE A 9 -5.82 -21.52 44.55
C PHE A 9 -6.05 -20.17 43.83
N ILE A 10 -7.14 -19.47 44.18
CA ILE A 10 -7.42 -18.12 43.63
C ILE A 10 -6.37 -17.14 44.13
N LEU A 11 -5.93 -17.24 45.37
CA LEU A 11 -4.93 -16.34 45.95
C LEU A 11 -3.55 -16.56 45.32
N ILE A 12 -3.17 -17.82 45.04
CA ILE A 12 -1.93 -18.15 44.30
C ILE A 12 -1.98 -17.65 42.87
N LEU A 13 -3.12 -17.76 42.18
CA LEU A 13 -3.29 -17.28 40.82
C LEU A 13 -3.16 -15.75 40.73
N ILE A 14 -3.76 -15.03 41.69
CA ILE A 14 -3.64 -13.56 41.74
C ILE A 14 -2.19 -13.15 42.02
N LEU A 15 -1.50 -13.86 42.89
CA LEU A 15 -0.08 -13.59 43.21
C LEU A 15 0.83 -13.85 42.00
N ALA A 16 0.55 -14.88 41.18
CA ALA A 16 1.31 -15.17 39.97
C ALA A 16 1.11 -14.11 38.90
N ILE A 17 -0.12 -13.59 38.75
CA ILE A 17 -0.43 -12.49 37.83
C ILE A 17 0.26 -11.20 38.28
N ALA A 18 0.25 -10.88 39.57
CA ALA A 18 0.91 -9.70 40.13
C ALA A 18 2.44 -9.76 39.96
N LEU A 19 3.06 -10.91 40.10
CA LEU A 19 4.49 -11.14 39.86
C LEU A 19 4.85 -11.01 38.37
N SER A 20 4.02 -11.50 37.49
CA SER A 20 4.19 -11.30 36.02
C SER A 20 4.16 -9.82 35.64
N PHE A 21 3.19 -9.06 36.17
CA PHE A 21 3.10 -7.63 35.95
C PHE A 21 4.29 -6.85 36.52
N TYR A 22 4.76 -7.24 37.71
CA TYR A 22 5.95 -6.63 38.30
C TYR A 22 7.22 -6.86 37.48
N PHE A 23 7.39 -8.06 36.89
CA PHE A 23 8.54 -8.39 36.06
C PHE A 23 8.52 -7.63 34.72
N ILE A 24 7.34 -7.46 34.10
CA ILE A 24 7.17 -6.70 32.88
C ILE A 24 7.42 -5.20 33.11
N TYR A 25 6.91 -4.68 34.24
CA TYR A 25 7.08 -3.27 34.62
C TYR A 25 8.54 -2.92 34.97
N ASN A 26 9.27 -3.82 35.55
CA ASN A 26 10.67 -3.56 35.98
C ASN A 26 11.69 -3.80 34.87
N LYS A 27 11.35 -4.57 33.81
CA LYS A 27 12.24 -4.80 32.68
C LYS A 27 12.38 -3.57 31.74
N GLY A 28 11.54 -2.56 31.92
CA GLY A 28 11.59 -1.29 31.18
C GLY A 28 12.44 -0.18 31.83
N ARG A 29 13.16 -0.46 32.92
CA ARG A 29 13.77 0.62 33.72
C ARG A 29 15.29 0.53 33.91
N ASP A 30 15.98 -0.43 33.31
CA ASP A 30 17.44 -0.51 33.35
C ASP A 30 18.03 -0.21 31.97
N GLY A 31 18.39 1.05 31.77
CA GLY A 31 19.12 1.58 30.64
C GLY A 31 19.64 2.97 31.03
N GLY A 32 20.59 2.96 32.01
CA GLY A 32 21.08 4.17 32.68
C GLY A 32 22.11 4.96 31.90
N THR A 33 22.07 6.16 32.19
CA THR A 33 23.07 7.24 32.27
C THR A 33 24.53 6.91 31.97
N GLY A 34 25.10 7.65 31.05
CA GLY A 34 26.51 7.92 30.89
C GLY A 34 26.70 9.21 30.11
N LYS A 35 26.81 10.33 30.84
CA LYS A 35 27.26 11.61 30.28
C LYS A 35 28.74 11.53 29.95
N THR A 36 29.11 12.03 28.78
CA THR A 36 30.37 12.75 28.59
C THR A 36 30.12 13.85 27.55
N GLU A 37 30.31 15.09 27.98
CA GLU A 37 30.42 16.27 27.14
C GLU A 37 31.77 16.20 26.44
N GLU A 38 31.79 16.42 25.11
CA GLU A 38 32.87 17.15 24.41
C GLU A 38 32.53 17.30 22.90
N ASP A 39 32.64 18.52 22.48
CA ASP A 39 32.87 19.07 21.13
C ASP A 39 31.77 18.97 20.06
N ILE A 40 31.17 20.17 19.88
CA ILE A 40 30.33 20.55 18.76
C ILE A 40 31.23 20.76 17.56
N GLU A 41 31.24 19.84 16.60
CA GLU A 41 31.54 20.11 15.19
C GLU A 41 30.23 20.02 14.41
N GLU A 42 29.84 21.13 13.79
CA GLU A 42 28.76 21.20 12.81
C GLU A 42 29.14 20.32 11.62
N THR A 43 28.61 19.13 11.59
CA THR A 43 28.58 18.28 10.40
C THR A 43 27.14 18.26 9.91
N GLU A 44 26.97 18.58 8.62
CA GLU A 44 25.72 18.47 7.89
C GLU A 44 25.01 17.17 8.27
N GLU A 45 23.79 17.29 8.83
CA GLU A 45 22.94 16.13 9.11
C GLU A 45 22.59 15.48 7.77
N ASP A 46 23.38 14.48 7.38
CA ASP A 46 22.91 13.45 6.49
C ASP A 46 21.67 12.85 7.13
N ILE A 47 20.51 13.10 6.53
CA ILE A 47 19.26 12.49 6.91
C ILE A 47 19.47 10.98 6.78
N VAL A 48 19.72 10.32 7.89
CA VAL A 48 19.72 8.86 8.00
C VAL A 48 18.31 8.42 7.64
N VAL A 49 18.11 8.03 6.40
CA VAL A 49 16.89 7.36 5.95
C VAL A 49 16.86 6.04 6.71
N ASP A 50 15.99 5.97 7.71
CA ASP A 50 15.77 4.78 8.52
C ASP A 50 15.55 3.58 7.58
N GLU A 51 16.41 2.57 7.66
CA GLU A 51 16.41 1.47 6.70
C GLU A 51 15.11 0.67 6.87
N ALA A 52 14.35 0.56 5.80
CA ALA A 52 13.13 -0.26 5.78
C ALA A 52 13.44 -1.67 6.35
N PRO A 53 12.60 -2.20 7.27
CA PRO A 53 12.87 -3.43 8.01
C PRO A 53 13.03 -4.67 7.11
N VAL A 54 12.52 -4.62 5.88
CA VAL A 54 12.69 -5.65 4.85
C VAL A 54 12.88 -4.97 3.50
N LYS A 55 13.93 -5.36 2.79
CA LYS A 55 14.23 -4.92 1.43
C LYS A 55 14.49 -6.13 0.56
N ILE A 56 13.85 -6.20 -0.58
CA ILE A 56 14.01 -7.23 -1.59
C ILE A 56 14.49 -6.56 -2.88
N GLU A 57 15.57 -7.07 -3.45
CA GLU A 57 16.06 -6.67 -4.76
C GLU A 57 15.60 -7.70 -5.78
N GLN A 58 14.85 -7.24 -6.77
CA GLN A 58 14.18 -8.02 -7.82
C GLN A 58 13.20 -9.07 -7.27
N GLY A 59 11.93 -8.87 -7.53
CA GLY A 59 10.90 -9.80 -7.08
C GLY A 59 9.59 -9.63 -7.83
N VAL A 60 8.78 -10.69 -7.74
CA VAL A 60 7.39 -10.70 -8.18
C VAL A 60 6.53 -10.96 -6.96
N VAL A 61 5.56 -10.09 -6.75
CA VAL A 61 4.53 -10.26 -5.71
C VAL A 61 3.19 -10.46 -6.38
N VAL A 62 2.46 -11.46 -5.92
CA VAL A 62 1.15 -11.83 -6.46
C VAL A 62 0.09 -11.72 -5.36
N GLY A 63 -0.93 -10.93 -5.61
CA GLY A 63 -2.14 -10.88 -4.79
C GLY A 63 -3.13 -11.95 -5.23
N MET A 64 -3.68 -12.65 -4.23
CA MET A 64 -4.67 -13.70 -4.44
C MET A 64 -5.94 -13.39 -3.67
N LYS A 65 -7.11 -13.64 -4.30
CA LYS A 65 -8.44 -13.56 -3.68
C LYS A 65 -9.19 -14.85 -4.00
N GLU A 66 -9.62 -15.56 -2.97
CA GLU A 66 -10.37 -16.83 -3.14
C GLU A 66 -9.70 -17.85 -4.07
N GLY A 67 -8.37 -17.92 -4.03
CA GLY A 67 -7.59 -18.83 -4.87
C GLY A 67 -7.39 -18.36 -6.32
N LYS A 68 -7.91 -17.22 -6.70
CA LYS A 68 -7.70 -16.58 -8.01
C LYS A 68 -6.63 -15.49 -7.90
N LYS A 69 -5.85 -15.32 -8.98
CA LYS A 69 -4.91 -14.21 -9.10
C LYS A 69 -5.71 -12.92 -9.28
N GLU A 70 -5.41 -11.93 -8.45
CA GLU A 70 -6.05 -10.61 -8.47
C GLU A 70 -5.13 -9.55 -9.07
N TRP A 71 -3.83 -9.59 -8.70
CA TRP A 71 -2.83 -8.71 -9.27
C TRP A 71 -1.43 -9.33 -9.20
N GLU A 72 -0.52 -8.81 -10.01
CA GLU A 72 0.89 -9.18 -10.06
C GLU A 72 1.73 -7.93 -10.25
N ILE A 73 2.75 -7.76 -9.41
CA ILE A 73 3.71 -6.66 -9.49
C ILE A 73 5.12 -7.23 -9.56
N GLU A 74 5.85 -6.90 -10.62
CA GLU A 74 7.27 -7.16 -10.77
C GLU A 74 8.05 -5.85 -10.61
N ALA A 75 9.02 -5.82 -9.69
CA ALA A 75 9.81 -4.63 -9.39
C ALA A 75 11.27 -4.97 -9.04
N ASP A 76 12.18 -4.04 -9.31
CA ASP A 76 13.59 -4.19 -8.92
C ASP A 76 13.86 -3.82 -7.46
N LYS A 77 12.94 -3.07 -6.82
CA LYS A 77 13.04 -2.73 -5.41
C LYS A 77 11.69 -2.86 -4.73
N ILE A 78 11.63 -3.69 -3.70
CA ILE A 78 10.45 -3.91 -2.88
C ILE A 78 10.87 -3.70 -1.43
N SER A 79 10.14 -2.85 -0.71
CA SER A 79 10.39 -2.57 0.70
C SER A 79 9.10 -2.58 1.51
N LEU A 80 9.21 -3.01 2.76
CA LEU A 80 8.11 -2.95 3.70
C LEU A 80 8.18 -1.61 4.44
N ALA A 81 7.06 -0.88 4.55
CA ALA A 81 7.00 0.34 5.34
C ALA A 81 7.23 0.05 6.83
N GLU A 82 7.62 1.07 7.60
CA GLU A 82 7.91 0.93 9.04
C GLU A 82 6.75 0.34 9.83
N ASP A 83 5.52 0.72 9.49
CA ASP A 83 4.29 0.20 10.11
C ASP A 83 3.99 -1.26 9.74
N ARG A 84 4.77 -1.85 8.82
CA ARG A 84 4.62 -3.21 8.26
C ARG A 84 3.25 -3.50 7.61
N LYS A 85 2.46 -2.47 7.36
CA LYS A 85 1.14 -2.61 6.73
C LYS A 85 1.20 -2.40 5.22
N LYS A 86 2.15 -1.56 4.77
CA LYS A 86 2.29 -1.20 3.36
C LYS A 86 3.56 -1.78 2.77
N THR A 87 3.46 -2.25 1.55
CA THR A 87 4.59 -2.66 0.72
C THR A 87 4.77 -1.61 -0.38
N ILE A 88 6.01 -1.15 -0.53
CA ILE A 88 6.41 -0.12 -1.49
C ILE A 88 7.18 -0.80 -2.61
N PHE A 89 6.73 -0.60 -3.84
CA PHE A 89 7.37 -1.09 -5.06
C PHE A 89 7.93 0.09 -5.83
N GLU A 90 9.21 0.03 -6.18
CA GLU A 90 9.92 1.03 -6.98
C GLU A 90 10.68 0.36 -8.12
N LYS A 91 10.97 1.10 -9.19
CA LYS A 91 11.56 0.56 -10.42
C LYS A 91 10.72 -0.61 -10.96
N ILE A 92 9.46 -0.34 -11.13
CA ILE A 92 8.45 -1.32 -11.52
C ILE A 92 8.68 -1.70 -12.98
N LYS A 93 8.67 -3.00 -13.27
CA LYS A 93 8.77 -3.57 -14.62
C LYS A 93 7.41 -3.92 -15.19
N LYS A 94 6.51 -4.37 -14.31
CA LYS A 94 5.21 -4.87 -14.72
C LYS A 94 4.22 -4.76 -13.57
N VAL A 95 3.02 -4.28 -13.86
CA VAL A 95 1.84 -4.42 -13.01
C VAL A 95 0.69 -4.90 -13.86
N VAL A 96 0.03 -5.95 -13.42
CA VAL A 96 -1.18 -6.50 -14.06
C VAL A 96 -2.26 -6.70 -13.01
N ILE A 97 -3.45 -6.22 -13.30
CA ILE A 97 -4.67 -6.57 -12.59
C ILE A 97 -5.37 -7.67 -13.37
N PHE A 98 -5.82 -8.68 -12.68
CA PHE A 98 -6.50 -9.84 -13.27
C PHE A 98 -7.98 -9.81 -12.91
N LYS A 99 -8.79 -10.31 -13.83
CA LYS A 99 -10.20 -10.65 -13.61
C LYS A 99 -10.41 -12.09 -14.08
N ASP A 100 -10.97 -12.93 -13.23
CA ASP A 100 -11.18 -14.36 -13.48
C ASP A 100 -9.93 -15.11 -13.96
N ASN A 101 -8.75 -14.77 -13.40
CA ASN A 101 -7.41 -15.25 -13.75
C ASN A 101 -6.90 -14.79 -15.13
N GLU A 102 -7.60 -13.93 -15.85
CA GLU A 102 -7.13 -13.36 -17.11
C GLU A 102 -6.63 -11.92 -16.89
N PRO A 103 -5.56 -11.49 -17.57
CA PRO A 103 -5.11 -10.11 -17.55
C PRO A 103 -6.24 -9.17 -17.98
N ASN A 104 -6.56 -8.17 -17.14
CA ASN A 104 -7.61 -7.19 -17.41
C ASN A 104 -7.04 -5.79 -17.63
N LEU A 105 -6.12 -5.35 -16.74
CA LEU A 105 -5.42 -4.08 -16.88
C LEU A 105 -3.91 -4.32 -16.89
N ASN A 106 -3.21 -3.68 -17.82
CA ASN A 106 -1.76 -3.53 -17.80
C ASN A 106 -1.41 -2.11 -17.34
N ILE A 107 -0.55 -1.98 -16.34
CA ILE A 107 -0.25 -0.69 -15.73
C ILE A 107 1.26 -0.43 -15.79
N GLN A 108 1.62 0.74 -16.30
CA GLN A 108 2.99 1.28 -16.26
C GLN A 108 2.99 2.46 -15.28
N LEU A 109 3.97 2.50 -14.38
CA LEU A 109 4.07 3.54 -13.36
C LEU A 109 5.47 3.54 -12.72
N ASN A 110 5.79 4.60 -11.96
CA ASN A 110 7.08 4.71 -11.30
C ASN A 110 7.11 4.02 -9.93
N LYS A 111 6.00 4.11 -9.18
CA LYS A 111 5.90 3.63 -7.80
C LYS A 111 4.49 3.12 -7.50
N CYS A 112 4.41 2.00 -6.77
CA CYS A 112 3.16 1.48 -6.22
C CYS A 112 3.30 1.30 -4.70
N ILE A 113 2.27 1.69 -3.96
CA ILE A 113 2.18 1.48 -2.53
C ILE A 113 0.95 0.60 -2.28
N ALA A 114 1.17 -0.66 -1.92
CA ALA A 114 0.10 -1.61 -1.65
C ALA A 114 -0.13 -1.76 -0.15
N ASP A 115 -1.36 -1.60 0.29
CA ASP A 115 -1.80 -1.94 1.64
C ASP A 115 -2.25 -3.40 1.66
N MET A 116 -1.49 -4.24 2.38
CA MET A 116 -1.71 -5.69 2.39
C MET A 116 -2.94 -6.10 3.20
N GLY A 117 -3.45 -5.23 4.07
CA GLY A 117 -4.65 -5.47 4.88
C GLY A 117 -5.95 -5.17 4.11
N SER A 118 -6.05 -3.97 3.54
CA SER A 118 -7.20 -3.55 2.72
C SER A 118 -7.13 -4.07 1.29
N LYS A 119 -5.95 -4.51 0.84
CA LYS A 119 -5.63 -4.89 -0.55
C LYS A 119 -5.80 -3.74 -1.55
N SER A 120 -5.79 -2.51 -1.07
CA SER A 120 -5.81 -1.32 -1.91
C SER A 120 -4.40 -0.96 -2.37
N MET A 121 -4.31 -0.23 -3.48
CA MET A 121 -3.04 0.22 -4.03
C MET A 121 -3.11 1.70 -4.41
N GLU A 122 -2.04 2.42 -4.11
CA GLU A 122 -1.80 3.76 -4.62
C GLU A 122 -0.76 3.67 -5.73
N LEU A 123 -1.14 4.13 -6.92
CA LEU A 123 -0.34 4.14 -8.14
C LEU A 123 0.19 5.55 -8.35
N VAL A 124 1.49 5.74 -8.45
CA VAL A 124 2.12 7.07 -8.41
C VAL A 124 3.14 7.26 -9.54
N GLY A 125 3.06 8.43 -10.19
CA GLY A 125 4.03 8.97 -11.16
C GLY A 125 3.90 8.38 -12.55
N GLU A 126 3.52 9.22 -13.52
CA GLU A 126 3.36 8.88 -14.95
C GLU A 126 2.61 7.55 -15.18
N VAL A 127 1.44 7.44 -14.54
CA VAL A 127 0.66 6.20 -14.61
C VAL A 127 -0.01 6.10 -15.96
N VAL A 128 0.19 4.97 -16.64
CA VAL A 128 -0.52 4.59 -17.86
C VAL A 128 -1.19 3.25 -17.62
N ILE A 129 -2.51 3.21 -17.76
CA ILE A 129 -3.33 2.02 -17.61
C ILE A 129 -3.91 1.68 -18.97
N GLU A 130 -3.72 0.46 -19.44
CA GLU A 130 -4.25 -0.07 -20.68
C GLU A 130 -5.19 -1.23 -20.38
N THR A 131 -6.42 -1.15 -20.90
CA THR A 131 -7.38 -2.24 -20.81
C THR A 131 -7.09 -3.30 -21.87
N LYS A 132 -7.68 -4.48 -21.72
CA LYS A 132 -7.59 -5.55 -22.72
C LYS A 132 -8.22 -5.16 -24.07
N GLU A 133 -9.13 -4.18 -24.08
CA GLU A 133 -9.75 -3.62 -25.29
C GLU A 133 -8.88 -2.57 -25.99
N GLY A 134 -7.76 -2.15 -25.35
CA GLY A 134 -6.84 -1.15 -25.88
C GLY A 134 -7.20 0.28 -25.53
N ASP A 135 -8.15 0.53 -24.63
CA ASP A 135 -8.42 1.84 -24.08
C ASP A 135 -7.31 2.23 -23.10
N ILE A 136 -6.94 3.50 -23.10
CA ILE A 136 -5.79 4.00 -22.34
C ILE A 136 -6.24 5.11 -21.40
N LEU A 137 -5.85 4.99 -20.13
CA LEU A 137 -6.02 6.02 -19.12
C LEU A 137 -4.64 6.50 -18.65
N ARG A 138 -4.43 7.81 -18.57
CA ARG A 138 -3.20 8.45 -18.09
C ARG A 138 -3.48 9.43 -16.99
N GLY A 139 -2.55 9.51 -16.03
CA GLY A 139 -2.56 10.49 -14.94
C GLY A 139 -1.31 10.33 -14.07
N ASN A 140 -1.24 11.08 -12.97
CA ASN A 140 -0.08 11.00 -12.07
C ASN A 140 -0.33 10.18 -10.82
N ARG A 141 -1.58 10.09 -10.40
CA ARG A 141 -1.93 9.36 -9.17
C ARG A 141 -3.30 8.73 -9.29
N PHE A 142 -3.36 7.43 -9.00
CA PHE A 142 -4.61 6.69 -8.92
C PHE A 142 -4.65 5.87 -7.63
N PHE A 143 -5.86 5.63 -7.16
CA PHE A 143 -6.14 4.74 -6.06
C PHE A 143 -7.00 3.57 -6.56
N TRP A 144 -6.49 2.36 -6.39
CA TRP A 144 -7.19 1.11 -6.67
C TRP A 144 -7.78 0.55 -5.38
N ASP A 145 -9.08 0.34 -5.34
CA ASP A 145 -9.76 -0.39 -4.28
C ASP A 145 -10.12 -1.80 -4.77
N SER A 146 -9.42 -2.80 -4.21
CA SER A 146 -9.57 -4.19 -4.60
C SER A 146 -10.87 -4.83 -4.10
N LYS A 147 -11.50 -4.24 -3.07
CA LYS A 147 -12.75 -4.74 -2.53
C LYS A 147 -13.94 -4.34 -3.40
N GLU A 148 -13.96 -3.08 -3.82
CA GLU A 148 -15.01 -2.51 -4.66
C GLU A 148 -14.67 -2.66 -6.16
N GLU A 149 -13.44 -3.09 -6.51
CA GLU A 149 -12.90 -3.20 -7.88
C GLU A 149 -13.02 -1.86 -8.64
N THR A 150 -12.66 -0.77 -7.96
CA THR A 150 -12.77 0.59 -8.49
C THR A 150 -11.43 1.29 -8.56
N LEU A 151 -11.31 2.20 -9.53
CA LEU A 151 -10.17 3.07 -9.75
C LEU A 151 -10.61 4.52 -9.61
N THR A 152 -9.89 5.30 -8.81
CA THR A 152 -10.16 6.73 -8.62
C THR A 152 -8.91 7.57 -8.85
N SER A 153 -9.09 8.80 -9.33
CA SER A 153 -8.07 9.85 -9.34
C SER A 153 -8.70 11.17 -8.92
N LEU A 154 -8.05 11.86 -8.00
CA LEU A 154 -8.36 13.25 -7.61
C LEU A 154 -7.41 14.25 -8.28
N GLU A 155 -6.66 13.81 -9.28
CA GLU A 155 -5.75 14.61 -10.10
C GLU A 155 -6.18 14.50 -11.57
N PRO A 156 -5.79 15.47 -12.43
CA PRO A 156 -6.19 15.47 -13.83
C PRO A 156 -5.85 14.17 -14.56
N VAL A 157 -6.80 13.71 -15.37
CA VAL A 157 -6.69 12.50 -16.17
C VAL A 157 -6.91 12.75 -17.64
N GLU A 158 -6.32 11.88 -18.46
CA GLU A 158 -6.54 11.77 -19.90
C GLU A 158 -6.97 10.34 -20.23
N ILE A 159 -8.07 10.21 -20.95
CA ILE A 159 -8.63 8.92 -21.36
C ILE A 159 -8.70 8.88 -22.87
N MET A 160 -8.18 7.81 -23.45
CA MET A 160 -8.26 7.51 -24.87
C MET A 160 -9.12 6.28 -25.05
N VAL A 161 -10.32 6.46 -25.62
CA VAL A 161 -11.24 5.37 -25.97
C VAL A 161 -11.34 5.35 -27.48
N LYS A 162 -10.82 4.31 -28.11
CA LYS A 162 -10.63 4.25 -29.55
C LYS A 162 -9.84 5.48 -30.04
N ASP A 163 -10.44 6.33 -30.87
CA ASP A 163 -9.84 7.56 -31.41
C ASP A 163 -10.29 8.83 -30.67
N ASN A 164 -11.05 8.69 -29.60
CA ASN A 164 -11.60 9.82 -28.86
C ASN A 164 -10.74 10.10 -27.62
N LYS A 165 -10.48 11.38 -27.36
CA LYS A 165 -9.76 11.85 -26.20
C LYS A 165 -10.71 12.54 -25.22
N ILE A 166 -10.66 12.15 -23.97
CA ILE A 166 -11.39 12.76 -22.87
C ILE A 166 -10.36 13.24 -21.81
N THR A 167 -10.57 14.44 -21.28
CA THR A 167 -9.81 14.93 -20.12
C THR A 167 -10.76 15.38 -19.04
N ALA A 168 -10.38 15.23 -17.78
CA ALA A 168 -11.13 15.67 -16.60
C ALA A 168 -10.17 15.96 -15.44
N ASP A 169 -10.64 16.69 -14.42
CA ASP A 169 -9.85 16.93 -13.23
C ASP A 169 -9.86 15.72 -12.28
N GLU A 170 -10.97 14.98 -12.24
CA GLU A 170 -11.17 13.83 -11.38
C GLU A 170 -11.83 12.68 -12.13
N LEU A 171 -11.55 11.46 -11.69
CA LEU A 171 -12.10 10.21 -12.24
C LEU A 171 -12.55 9.28 -11.13
N TYR A 172 -13.69 8.65 -11.33
CA TYR A 172 -14.10 7.42 -10.66
C TYR A 172 -14.57 6.41 -11.71
N THR A 173 -14.12 5.16 -11.65
CA THR A 173 -14.49 4.12 -12.62
C THR A 173 -14.36 2.71 -12.04
N ASP A 174 -15.01 1.75 -12.70
CA ASP A 174 -14.77 0.31 -12.48
C ASP A 174 -13.48 -0.15 -13.18
N ALA A 175 -13.07 -1.39 -12.91
CA ALA A 175 -11.86 -1.99 -13.46
C ALA A 175 -11.85 -2.15 -14.98
N GLU A 176 -13.01 -2.13 -15.64
CA GLU A 176 -13.14 -2.26 -17.08
C GLU A 176 -13.28 -0.92 -17.80
N LEU A 177 -13.27 0.19 -17.06
CA LEU A 177 -13.55 1.54 -17.58
C LEU A 177 -14.94 1.67 -18.25
N ASN A 178 -15.92 0.81 -17.87
CA ASN A 178 -17.26 0.86 -18.44
C ASN A 178 -18.13 1.96 -17.84
N ASN A 179 -17.93 2.26 -16.55
CA ASN A 179 -18.70 3.25 -15.81
C ASN A 179 -17.80 4.41 -15.40
N LEU A 180 -17.61 5.35 -16.32
CA LEU A 180 -16.78 6.53 -16.11
C LEU A 180 -17.60 7.66 -15.49
N GLU A 181 -17.26 8.06 -14.28
CA GLU A 181 -17.71 9.33 -13.68
C GLU A 181 -16.56 10.32 -13.70
N LEU A 182 -16.74 11.42 -14.41
CA LEU A 182 -15.74 12.45 -14.63
C LEU A 182 -16.20 13.77 -14.05
N THR A 183 -15.34 14.43 -13.28
CA THR A 183 -15.66 15.70 -12.60
C THR A 183 -14.60 16.75 -12.93
N GLY A 184 -15.04 18.01 -13.02
CA GLY A 184 -14.19 19.18 -13.25
C GLY A 184 -13.59 19.25 -14.66
N ASN A 185 -13.72 20.39 -15.30
CA ASN A 185 -13.13 20.73 -16.60
C ASN A 185 -13.18 19.63 -17.68
N VAL A 186 -14.28 18.86 -17.71
CA VAL A 186 -14.44 17.73 -18.64
C VAL A 186 -14.46 18.23 -20.08
N LYS A 187 -13.54 17.71 -20.89
CA LYS A 187 -13.45 18.01 -22.33
C LYS A 187 -13.37 16.72 -23.12
N VAL A 188 -14.24 16.60 -24.13
CA VAL A 188 -14.27 15.48 -25.06
C VAL A 188 -13.84 15.97 -26.44
N THR A 189 -12.90 15.27 -27.06
CA THR A 189 -12.43 15.55 -28.44
C THR A 189 -12.68 14.31 -29.28
N PHE A 190 -13.53 14.46 -30.30
CA PHE A 190 -13.84 13.39 -31.26
C PHE A 190 -12.99 13.51 -32.49
N LYS A 191 -12.47 12.40 -33.01
CA LYS A 191 -11.86 12.32 -34.31
C LYS A 191 -12.94 11.98 -35.34
N ILE A 192 -13.27 12.94 -36.22
CA ILE A 192 -14.23 12.75 -37.33
C ILE A 192 -13.43 12.23 -38.53
N HIS A 193 -13.80 11.09 -39.06
CA HIS A 193 -13.20 10.47 -40.25
C HIS A 193 -13.97 10.87 -41.54
#